data_6b2429601ba04c4564b1dceb83f252a2
#
_entry.id   6b2429601ba04c4564b1dceb83f252a2
#
_cell.length_a   1.000
_cell.length_b   1.000
_cell.length_c   1.000
_cell.angle_alpha   90.00
_cell.angle_beta   90.00
_cell.angle_gamma   90.00
#
_symmetry.space_group_name_H-M   'P 1'
#
loop_
_entity.id
_entity.type
_entity.pdbx_description
1 polymer ?
#
loop_
_entity_poly.entity_id
_entity_poly.type
_entity_poly.pdbx_seq_one_letter_code
_entity_poly.pdbx_strand_id
1 'polypeptide(L)'
;MSSLATSNLFKPIQVGDVILKTRLAHAPTTRIRASKDGVATDSMLEYYSERAKNNGGLIVFEGTSPRRDFGCITNQPILETKQQVEAQKKIVDAIHSNGSYVTSQLAHYGRVLSPQLAKLFNIPFVGPSAIYLDEASEKAAKEEGVESKELSKDEIKNIVKEFANGAKRAINEAGFDFVEVHGAYMYLLDQFIQTSANQRTDEYGGSIENRARLLLEVIDACIEAVGAKHVAVRLSPYMEYQGGLGKDSEINPIVIWGYILSELQNRADKGNELAYISIVEPRAQADKEADETYFKIDFSWPRLLWKGVLLRTGAFLDSENQEKFERSINGDDKSLIGVSRYYTSNPDLANRSKEGFPLTPYDRNTLYKAFSNDGYLNFQAYGKEQDHTKDDVEPKPLA
;
A
#
# COMPACT_ATOMS: atom_id res chain seq x y z
N MET A 1 -20.56 -9.48 -14.27
CA MET A 1 -19.79 -8.29 -14.78
C MET A 1 -19.87 -8.30 -16.29
N SER A 2 -19.95 -7.17 -16.99
CA SER A 2 -19.74 -7.14 -18.44
C SER A 2 -18.27 -7.32 -18.79
N SER A 3 -17.96 -7.84 -20.00
CA SER A 3 -16.59 -7.99 -20.46
C SER A 3 -15.91 -6.62 -20.63
N LEU A 4 -14.68 -6.50 -20.11
CA LEU A 4 -13.85 -5.31 -20.23
C LEU A 4 -12.73 -5.47 -21.28
N ALA A 5 -12.79 -6.52 -22.11
CA ALA A 5 -11.75 -6.88 -23.07
C ALA A 5 -11.35 -5.73 -24.01
N THR A 6 -12.29 -4.87 -24.38
CA THR A 6 -12.07 -3.73 -25.30
C THR A 6 -11.68 -2.44 -24.60
N SER A 7 -11.71 -2.41 -23.26
CA SER A 7 -11.35 -1.23 -22.48
C SER A 7 -9.83 -0.99 -22.45
N ASN A 8 -9.43 0.22 -22.05
CA ASN A 8 -8.02 0.54 -21.84
C ASN A 8 -7.37 -0.31 -20.74
N LEU A 9 -8.17 -1.02 -19.90
CA LEU A 9 -7.66 -1.90 -18.86
C LEU A 9 -6.71 -2.99 -19.40
N PHE A 10 -6.96 -3.45 -20.63
CA PHE A 10 -6.16 -4.49 -21.29
C PHE A 10 -5.24 -3.94 -22.40
N LYS A 11 -4.98 -2.62 -22.39
CA LYS A 11 -3.97 -2.01 -23.24
C LYS A 11 -2.66 -1.81 -22.47
N PRO A 12 -1.51 -2.00 -23.14
CA PRO A 12 -0.21 -1.76 -22.50
C PRO A 12 -0.05 -0.32 -22.01
N ILE A 13 0.79 -0.16 -20.98
CA ILE A 13 1.17 1.14 -20.42
C ILE A 13 2.61 1.09 -19.92
N GLN A 14 3.37 2.18 -20.20
CA GLN A 14 4.70 2.39 -19.63
C GLN A 14 4.57 2.84 -18.16
N VAL A 15 5.30 2.18 -17.24
CA VAL A 15 5.40 2.54 -15.83
C VAL A 15 6.87 2.47 -15.46
N GLY A 16 7.48 3.57 -15.05
CA GLY A 16 8.93 3.63 -14.88
C GLY A 16 9.66 3.13 -16.12
N ASP A 17 10.47 2.09 -15.97
CA ASP A 17 11.24 1.48 -17.05
C ASP A 17 10.60 0.19 -17.64
N VAL A 18 9.42 -0.21 -17.15
CA VAL A 18 8.75 -1.43 -17.64
C VAL A 18 7.45 -1.14 -18.39
N ILE A 19 7.03 -2.09 -19.23
CA ILE A 19 5.76 -2.03 -19.94
C ILE A 19 4.82 -3.08 -19.35
N LEU A 20 3.77 -2.63 -18.67
CA LEU A 20 2.69 -3.49 -18.22
C LEU A 20 1.81 -3.86 -19.39
N LYS A 21 1.39 -5.12 -19.52
CA LYS A 21 0.46 -5.60 -20.55
C LYS A 21 -0.99 -5.26 -20.23
N THR A 22 -1.30 -5.08 -18.96
CA THR A 22 -2.63 -4.68 -18.46
C THR A 22 -2.48 -3.52 -17.47
N ARG A 23 -3.55 -2.72 -17.35
CA ARG A 23 -3.63 -1.62 -16.40
C ARG A 23 -4.32 -2.01 -15.09
N LEU A 24 -4.53 -3.33 -14.88
CA LEU A 24 -5.07 -3.90 -13.66
C LEU A 24 -3.91 -4.17 -12.69
N ALA A 25 -4.00 -3.62 -11.49
CA ALA A 25 -3.04 -3.86 -10.43
C ALA A 25 -3.68 -4.59 -9.23
N HIS A 26 -2.99 -5.59 -8.69
CA HIS A 26 -3.29 -6.09 -7.36
C HIS A 26 -2.81 -5.03 -6.37
N ALA A 27 -3.74 -4.27 -5.79
CA ALA A 27 -3.41 -3.26 -4.78
C ALA A 27 -2.92 -3.91 -3.48
N PRO A 28 -2.07 -3.24 -2.69
CA PRO A 28 -1.50 -3.84 -1.49
C PRO A 28 -2.59 -4.25 -0.52
N THR A 29 -2.51 -5.48 -0.05
CA THR A 29 -3.49 -6.11 0.83
C THR A 29 -2.75 -6.90 1.89
N THR A 30 -2.75 -6.42 3.12
CA THR A 30 -2.14 -7.10 4.26
C THR A 30 -2.85 -8.41 4.54
N ARG A 31 -2.11 -9.52 4.54
CA ARG A 31 -2.65 -10.88 4.73
C ARG A 31 -2.04 -11.60 5.93
N ILE A 32 -0.90 -11.13 6.45
CA ILE A 32 -0.23 -11.67 7.65
C ILE A 32 0.04 -13.19 7.59
N ARG A 33 0.66 -13.64 6.50
CA ARG A 33 1.05 -15.05 6.29
C ARG A 33 2.57 -15.27 6.34
N ALA A 34 3.37 -14.26 6.69
CA ALA A 34 4.79 -14.45 6.98
C ALA A 34 5.01 -15.21 8.29
N SER A 35 6.22 -15.67 8.56
CA SER A 35 6.60 -16.23 9.85
C SER A 35 6.56 -15.15 10.96
N LYS A 36 6.67 -15.55 12.22
CA LYS A 36 6.75 -14.63 13.37
C LYS A 36 7.94 -13.65 13.25
N ASP A 37 9.00 -14.07 12.56
CA ASP A 37 10.19 -13.25 12.31
C ASP A 37 10.10 -12.43 11.03
N GLY A 38 8.94 -12.40 10.38
CA GLY A 38 8.70 -11.61 9.18
C GLY A 38 9.32 -12.19 7.91
N VAL A 39 9.71 -13.47 7.93
CA VAL A 39 10.21 -14.18 6.74
C VAL A 39 9.01 -14.63 5.88
N ALA A 40 9.03 -14.31 4.60
CA ALA A 40 8.00 -14.73 3.67
C ALA A 40 7.93 -16.27 3.54
N THR A 41 6.72 -16.80 3.30
CA THR A 41 6.43 -18.25 3.35
C THR A 41 6.11 -18.82 1.97
N ASP A 42 6.13 -20.16 1.88
CA ASP A 42 5.70 -20.93 0.71
C ASP A 42 4.24 -20.63 0.32
N SER A 43 3.37 -20.42 1.31
CA SER A 43 1.99 -20.00 1.06
C SER A 43 1.91 -18.63 0.38
N MET A 44 2.77 -17.69 0.79
CA MET A 44 2.88 -16.38 0.14
C MET A 44 3.41 -16.52 -1.30
N LEU A 45 4.40 -17.37 -1.51
CA LEU A 45 4.93 -17.67 -2.85
C LEU A 45 3.81 -18.19 -3.78
N GLU A 46 3.05 -19.16 -3.32
CA GLU A 46 1.92 -19.72 -4.09
C GLU A 46 0.85 -18.65 -4.38
N TYR A 47 0.44 -17.91 -3.34
CA TYR A 47 -0.57 -16.85 -3.46
C TYR A 47 -0.23 -15.80 -4.51
N TYR A 48 0.98 -15.24 -4.45
CA TYR A 48 1.40 -14.20 -5.39
C TYR A 48 1.69 -14.77 -6.78
N SER A 49 2.24 -15.98 -6.87
CA SER A 49 2.48 -16.68 -8.14
C SER A 49 1.17 -16.94 -8.91
N GLU A 50 0.12 -17.40 -8.23
CA GLU A 50 -1.18 -17.63 -8.85
C GLU A 50 -1.79 -16.32 -9.42
N ARG A 51 -1.71 -15.24 -8.66
CA ARG A 51 -2.26 -13.94 -9.06
C ARG A 51 -1.43 -13.24 -10.14
N ALA A 52 -0.18 -13.62 -10.29
CA ALA A 52 0.68 -13.15 -11.36
C ALA A 52 0.36 -13.84 -12.71
N LYS A 53 -0.17 -15.07 -12.68
CA LYS A 53 -0.52 -15.81 -13.88
C LYS A 53 -1.57 -15.05 -14.71
N ASN A 54 -1.29 -14.86 -15.98
CA ASN A 54 -2.20 -14.21 -16.94
C ASN A 54 -2.60 -12.76 -16.56
N ASN A 55 -1.98 -12.15 -15.57
CA ASN A 55 -2.22 -10.76 -15.23
C ASN A 55 -1.44 -9.83 -16.18
N GLY A 56 -0.14 -10.00 -16.28
CA GLY A 56 0.75 -9.12 -17.07
C GLY A 56 0.74 -7.66 -16.61
N GLY A 57 0.18 -7.39 -15.44
CA GLY A 57 0.05 -6.11 -14.79
C GLY A 57 0.98 -5.98 -13.58
N LEU A 58 0.58 -5.15 -12.62
CA LEU A 58 1.32 -4.84 -11.42
C LEU A 58 0.76 -5.57 -10.21
N ILE A 59 1.63 -6.13 -9.39
CA ILE A 59 1.31 -6.63 -8.05
C ILE A 59 2.00 -5.72 -7.04
N VAL A 60 1.23 -5.02 -6.21
CA VAL A 60 1.79 -4.33 -5.06
C VAL A 60 1.77 -5.29 -3.87
N PHE A 61 2.96 -5.67 -3.42
CA PHE A 61 3.14 -6.56 -2.29
C PHE A 61 2.53 -5.95 -1.01
N GLU A 62 2.12 -6.77 -0.07
CA GLU A 62 1.56 -6.27 1.19
C GLU A 62 2.53 -5.37 1.95
N GLY A 63 2.00 -4.46 2.78
CA GLY A 63 2.79 -3.54 3.57
C GLY A 63 3.93 -4.25 4.32
N THR A 64 5.15 -3.81 4.10
CA THR A 64 6.38 -4.42 4.57
C THR A 64 7.17 -3.39 5.37
N SER A 65 7.58 -3.72 6.58
CA SER A 65 8.48 -2.85 7.34
C SER A 65 9.92 -3.01 6.84
N PRO A 66 10.60 -1.92 6.45
CA PRO A 66 12.03 -2.01 6.08
C PRO A 66 12.92 -2.32 7.28
N ARG A 67 12.43 -2.13 8.49
CA ARG A 67 13.07 -2.49 9.76
C ARG A 67 12.01 -2.95 10.77
N ARG A 68 12.37 -3.85 11.67
CA ARG A 68 11.45 -4.30 12.73
C ARG A 68 11.02 -3.15 13.64
N ASP A 69 11.88 -2.22 13.96
CA ASP A 69 11.61 -1.08 14.83
C ASP A 69 10.73 0.02 14.20
N PHE A 70 10.44 -0.08 12.88
CA PHE A 70 9.41 0.75 12.24
C PHE A 70 7.99 0.30 12.57
N GLY A 71 7.85 -0.76 13.35
CA GLY A 71 6.60 -1.40 13.70
C GLY A 71 6.25 -2.53 12.74
N CYS A 72 5.61 -3.53 13.28
CA CYS A 72 5.03 -4.63 12.52
C CYS A 72 3.89 -5.26 13.31
N ILE A 73 2.94 -5.84 12.62
CA ILE A 73 2.00 -6.78 13.22
C ILE A 73 2.58 -8.19 13.13
N THR A 74 2.12 -9.07 13.99
CA THR A 74 2.55 -10.48 13.97
C THR A 74 2.29 -11.09 12.59
N ASN A 75 3.27 -11.83 12.07
CA ASN A 75 3.19 -12.49 10.76
C ASN A 75 3.11 -11.54 9.53
N GLN A 76 3.56 -10.31 9.69
CA GLN A 76 3.76 -9.39 8.57
C GLN A 76 5.17 -9.57 8.00
N PRO A 77 5.36 -9.48 6.66
CA PRO A 77 6.69 -9.50 6.08
C PRO A 77 7.53 -8.30 6.51
N ILE A 78 8.81 -8.54 6.74
CA ILE A 78 9.83 -7.53 7.04
C ILE A 78 10.93 -7.65 5.99
N LEU A 79 11.61 -6.55 5.68
CA LEU A 79 12.68 -6.49 4.67
C LEU A 79 13.96 -5.90 5.28
N GLU A 80 14.48 -6.53 6.33
CA GLU A 80 15.64 -6.05 7.09
C GLU A 80 16.84 -6.98 6.97
N THR A 81 16.63 -8.28 7.19
CA THR A 81 17.70 -9.27 7.22
C THR A 81 17.90 -9.94 5.86
N LYS A 82 19.10 -10.49 5.64
CA LYS A 82 19.41 -11.26 4.43
C LYS A 82 18.39 -12.38 4.18
N GLN A 83 18.01 -13.12 5.24
CA GLN A 83 17.01 -14.18 5.16
C GLN A 83 15.65 -13.67 4.64
N GLN A 84 15.19 -12.53 5.16
CA GLN A 84 13.93 -11.92 4.73
C GLN A 84 14.00 -11.45 3.27
N VAL A 85 15.12 -10.87 2.84
CA VAL A 85 15.37 -10.44 1.46
C VAL A 85 15.38 -11.65 0.51
N GLU A 86 16.12 -12.72 0.85
CA GLU A 86 16.18 -13.94 0.04
C GLU A 86 14.82 -14.64 -0.09
N ALA A 87 14.00 -14.64 0.98
CA ALA A 87 12.66 -15.17 0.95
C ALA A 87 11.74 -14.38 0.02
N GLN A 88 11.77 -13.04 0.10
CA GLN A 88 10.97 -12.19 -0.79
C GLN A 88 11.46 -12.26 -2.24
N LYS A 89 12.76 -12.39 -2.48
CA LYS A 89 13.31 -12.59 -3.83
C LYS A 89 12.69 -13.81 -4.53
N LYS A 90 12.47 -14.92 -3.84
CA LYS A 90 11.82 -16.10 -4.43
C LYS A 90 10.39 -15.79 -4.92
N ILE A 91 9.65 -14.94 -4.20
CA ILE A 91 8.32 -14.49 -4.62
C ILE A 91 8.42 -13.57 -5.84
N VAL A 92 9.36 -12.63 -5.83
CA VAL A 92 9.63 -11.73 -6.96
C VAL A 92 9.95 -12.52 -8.22
N ASP A 93 10.88 -13.48 -8.13
CA ASP A 93 11.27 -14.35 -9.26
C ASP A 93 10.08 -15.14 -9.82
N ALA A 94 9.17 -15.63 -8.94
CA ALA A 94 7.96 -16.33 -9.35
C ALA A 94 6.94 -15.40 -10.04
N ILE A 95 6.79 -14.16 -9.58
CA ILE A 95 5.93 -13.15 -10.22
C ILE A 95 6.46 -12.81 -11.62
N HIS A 96 7.76 -12.56 -11.75
CA HIS A 96 8.41 -12.27 -13.03
C HIS A 96 8.29 -13.44 -14.00
N SER A 97 8.50 -14.67 -13.55
CA SER A 97 8.34 -15.89 -14.36
C SER A 97 6.92 -16.06 -14.92
N ASN A 98 5.91 -15.47 -14.27
CA ASN A 98 4.54 -15.42 -14.73
C ASN A 98 4.22 -14.18 -15.59
N GLY A 99 5.22 -13.33 -15.90
CA GLY A 99 5.11 -12.19 -16.80
C GLY A 99 4.41 -10.96 -16.21
N SER A 100 4.35 -10.86 -14.89
CA SER A 100 3.86 -9.70 -14.12
C SER A 100 5.03 -8.97 -13.45
N TYR A 101 4.78 -7.75 -12.97
CA TYR A 101 5.73 -6.89 -12.27
C TYR A 101 5.31 -6.67 -10.83
N VAL A 102 6.26 -6.32 -9.95
CA VAL A 102 5.99 -6.25 -8.52
C VAL A 102 6.61 -5.05 -7.83
N THR A 103 5.83 -4.45 -6.92
CA THR A 103 6.24 -3.33 -6.06
C THR A 103 6.35 -3.80 -4.61
N SER A 104 7.42 -3.43 -3.91
CA SER A 104 7.52 -3.53 -2.46
C SER A 104 6.90 -2.29 -1.81
N GLN A 105 5.89 -2.45 -0.93
CA GLN A 105 5.33 -1.32 -0.19
C GLN A 105 6.03 -1.17 1.16
N LEU A 106 6.78 -0.08 1.35
CA LEU A 106 7.55 0.20 2.57
C LEU A 106 6.75 1.07 3.54
N ALA A 107 6.60 0.63 4.78
CA ALA A 107 5.76 1.27 5.79
C ALA A 107 6.46 1.43 7.14
N HIS A 108 6.09 2.50 7.87
CA HIS A 108 6.38 2.70 9.28
C HIS A 108 5.08 3.00 10.02
N TYR A 109 4.79 2.25 11.06
CA TYR A 109 3.48 2.30 11.73
C TYR A 109 3.25 3.61 12.51
N GLY A 110 4.28 4.15 13.17
CA GLY A 110 4.09 5.28 14.07
C GLY A 110 3.09 4.94 15.19
N ARG A 111 2.22 5.88 15.54
CA ARG A 111 1.26 5.75 16.65
C ARG A 111 0.12 4.73 16.42
N VAL A 112 -0.02 4.19 15.20
CA VAL A 112 -1.03 3.14 14.91
C VAL A 112 -0.54 1.72 15.22
N LEU A 113 0.71 1.56 15.61
CA LEU A 113 1.20 0.32 16.22
C LEU A 113 0.42 0.07 17.52
N SER A 114 -0.03 -1.17 17.77
CA SER A 114 -0.67 -1.42 19.06
C SER A 114 0.36 -1.40 20.20
N PRO A 115 0.04 -0.84 21.38
CA PRO A 115 0.93 -0.83 22.52
C PRO A 115 1.40 -2.22 22.96
N GLN A 116 0.54 -3.24 22.82
CA GLN A 116 0.88 -4.64 23.11
C GLN A 116 2.00 -5.14 22.19
N LEU A 117 1.94 -4.83 20.91
CA LEU A 117 2.98 -5.20 19.94
C LEU A 117 4.26 -4.40 20.14
N ALA A 118 4.14 -3.12 20.50
CA ALA A 118 5.29 -2.29 20.85
C ALA A 118 6.08 -2.92 22.03
N LYS A 119 5.37 -3.34 23.08
CA LYS A 119 5.96 -4.04 24.22
C LYS A 119 6.50 -5.42 23.84
N LEU A 120 5.70 -6.22 23.13
CA LEU A 120 6.07 -7.60 22.75
C LEU A 120 7.37 -7.65 21.97
N PHE A 121 7.55 -6.72 21.03
CA PHE A 121 8.72 -6.66 20.16
C PHE A 121 9.78 -5.66 20.61
N ASN A 122 9.57 -5.00 21.77
CA ASN A 122 10.43 -3.92 22.28
C ASN A 122 10.69 -2.84 21.21
N ILE A 123 9.61 -2.38 20.58
CA ILE A 123 9.63 -1.37 19.53
C ILE A 123 9.26 -0.01 20.11
N PRO A 124 9.93 1.09 19.73
CA PRO A 124 9.55 2.43 20.15
C PRO A 124 8.11 2.77 19.71
N PHE A 125 7.31 3.28 20.64
CA PHE A 125 5.95 3.74 20.35
C PHE A 125 5.99 5.25 20.08
N VAL A 126 6.12 5.63 18.81
CA VAL A 126 6.47 6.98 18.39
C VAL A 126 5.47 7.59 17.40
N GLY A 127 5.44 8.92 17.33
CA GLY A 127 4.67 9.66 16.36
C GLY A 127 5.29 11.03 16.08
N PRO A 128 4.66 11.86 15.22
CA PRO A 128 5.08 13.24 15.05
C PRO A 128 4.96 14.07 16.32
N SER A 129 4.00 13.71 17.18
CA SER A 129 3.77 14.26 18.53
C SER A 129 3.42 13.14 19.49
N ALA A 130 3.61 13.34 20.79
CA ALA A 130 3.30 12.37 21.85
C ALA A 130 1.78 12.23 22.08
N ILE A 131 1.03 11.86 21.04
CA ILE A 131 -0.43 11.77 21.04
C ILE A 131 -0.84 10.32 20.69
N TYR A 132 -1.66 9.73 21.54
CA TYR A 132 -2.24 8.41 21.28
C TYR A 132 -3.28 8.47 20.16
N LEU A 133 -3.56 7.32 19.55
CA LEU A 133 -4.55 7.21 18.49
C LEU A 133 -5.95 7.60 18.99
N ASP A 134 -6.33 7.05 20.15
CA ASP A 134 -7.61 7.24 20.82
C ASP A 134 -7.47 6.88 22.33
N GLU A 135 -8.56 7.05 23.08
CA GLU A 135 -8.60 6.72 24.52
C GLU A 135 -8.32 5.25 24.80
N ALA A 136 -8.73 4.35 23.87
CA ALA A 136 -8.50 2.92 24.03
C ALA A 136 -7.01 2.58 23.90
N SER A 137 -6.32 3.20 22.93
CA SER A 137 -4.87 3.03 22.75
C SER A 137 -4.07 3.65 23.89
N GLU A 138 -4.51 4.81 24.43
CA GLU A 138 -3.90 5.42 25.62
C GLU A 138 -4.03 4.51 26.84
N LYS A 139 -5.23 3.96 27.07
CA LYS A 139 -5.47 3.02 28.16
C LYS A 139 -4.59 1.78 28.02
N ALA A 140 -4.58 1.17 26.85
CA ALA A 140 -3.75 0.01 26.57
C ALA A 140 -2.24 0.30 26.78
N ALA A 141 -1.78 1.48 26.35
CA ALA A 141 -0.38 1.88 26.54
C ALA A 141 -0.01 2.01 28.02
N LYS A 142 -0.89 2.59 28.85
CA LYS A 142 -0.72 2.66 30.30
C LYS A 142 -0.70 1.28 30.96
N GLU A 143 -1.58 0.37 30.55
CA GLU A 143 -1.64 -1.01 31.05
C GLU A 143 -0.35 -1.80 30.69
N GLU A 144 0.19 -1.57 29.51
CA GLU A 144 1.41 -2.23 29.05
C GLU A 144 2.71 -1.54 29.54
N GLY A 145 2.62 -0.36 30.11
CA GLY A 145 3.78 0.46 30.50
C GLY A 145 4.57 0.99 29.29
N VAL A 146 3.88 1.28 28.20
CA VAL A 146 4.44 1.85 26.97
C VAL A 146 4.03 3.32 26.88
N GLU A 147 4.98 4.20 26.56
CA GLU A 147 4.75 5.63 26.44
C GLU A 147 4.80 6.10 24.98
N SER A 148 3.81 6.91 24.57
CA SER A 148 3.88 7.57 23.27
C SER A 148 4.93 8.69 23.33
N LYS A 149 5.83 8.71 22.34
CA LYS A 149 6.93 9.69 22.26
C LYS A 149 6.90 10.46 20.96
N GLU A 150 7.18 11.74 21.06
CA GLU A 150 7.46 12.57 19.90
C GLU A 150 8.85 12.23 19.35
N LEU A 151 8.93 12.02 18.03
CA LEU A 151 10.20 11.78 17.34
C LEU A 151 11.10 13.02 17.40
N SER A 152 12.33 12.84 17.81
CA SER A 152 13.38 13.86 17.69
C SER A 152 13.78 14.05 16.22
N LYS A 153 14.40 15.20 15.90
CA LYS A 153 14.89 15.47 14.54
C LYS A 153 15.94 14.46 14.05
N ASP A 154 16.76 13.94 14.95
CA ASP A 154 17.77 12.93 14.58
C ASP A 154 17.11 11.58 14.30
N GLU A 155 16.06 11.20 15.03
CA GLU A 155 15.26 10.00 14.72
C GLU A 155 14.54 10.17 13.37
N ILE A 156 13.99 11.35 13.07
CA ILE A 156 13.38 11.65 11.77
C ILE A 156 14.39 11.47 10.63
N LYS A 157 15.61 12.02 10.76
CA LYS A 157 16.68 11.84 9.76
C LYS A 157 17.08 10.38 9.60
N ASN A 158 17.12 9.61 10.70
CA ASN A 158 17.38 8.18 10.65
C ASN A 158 16.26 7.43 9.91
N ILE A 159 14.99 7.80 10.11
CA ILE A 159 13.86 7.23 9.38
C ILE A 159 14.01 7.44 7.87
N VAL A 160 14.34 8.66 7.43
CA VAL A 160 14.62 8.97 6.02
C VAL A 160 15.69 8.05 5.45
N LYS A 161 16.81 7.91 6.14
CA LYS A 161 17.92 7.02 5.74
C LYS A 161 17.48 5.55 5.65
N GLU A 162 16.67 5.07 6.60
CA GLU A 162 16.28 3.67 6.65
C GLU A 162 15.21 3.32 5.58
N PHE A 163 14.37 4.27 5.17
CA PHE A 163 13.54 4.09 3.98
C PHE A 163 14.39 3.92 2.72
N ALA A 164 15.41 4.75 2.54
CA ALA A 164 16.36 4.62 1.42
C ALA A 164 17.12 3.28 1.44
N ASN A 165 17.53 2.81 2.61
CA ASN A 165 18.14 1.49 2.77
C ASN A 165 17.17 0.36 2.44
N GLY A 166 15.89 0.48 2.86
CA GLY A 166 14.82 -0.44 2.49
C GLY A 166 14.60 -0.49 0.98
N ALA A 167 14.59 0.68 0.32
CA ALA A 167 14.49 0.78 -1.14
C ALA A 167 15.65 0.06 -1.83
N LYS A 168 16.90 0.22 -1.37
CA LYS A 168 18.06 -0.51 -1.91
C LYS A 168 17.91 -2.02 -1.75
N ARG A 169 17.48 -2.51 -0.58
CA ARG A 169 17.24 -3.95 -0.38
C ARG A 169 16.15 -4.47 -1.30
N ALA A 170 15.05 -3.73 -1.46
CA ALA A 170 13.96 -4.13 -2.34
C ALA A 170 14.42 -4.23 -3.80
N ILE A 171 15.00 -3.17 -4.35
CA ILE A 171 15.36 -3.11 -5.78
C ILE A 171 16.62 -3.93 -6.09
N ASN A 172 17.72 -3.69 -5.37
CA ASN A 172 19.02 -4.22 -5.76
C ASN A 172 19.28 -5.65 -5.26
N GLU A 173 18.59 -6.08 -4.18
CA GLU A 173 18.85 -7.38 -3.57
C GLU A 173 17.68 -8.35 -3.79
N ALA A 174 16.42 -7.92 -3.49
CA ALA A 174 15.23 -8.75 -3.68
C ALA A 174 14.70 -8.73 -5.12
N GLY A 175 15.06 -7.73 -5.95
CA GLY A 175 14.71 -7.67 -7.36
C GLY A 175 13.31 -7.14 -7.66
N PHE A 176 12.67 -6.42 -6.74
CA PHE A 176 11.42 -5.71 -7.01
C PHE A 176 11.60 -4.69 -8.14
N ASP A 177 10.58 -4.49 -8.94
CA ASP A 177 10.61 -3.46 -10.01
C ASP A 177 10.47 -2.05 -9.42
N PHE A 178 9.67 -1.92 -8.34
CA PHE A 178 9.41 -0.64 -7.70
C PHE A 178 9.39 -0.76 -6.18
N VAL A 179 9.56 0.40 -5.52
CA VAL A 179 9.23 0.61 -4.11
C VAL A 179 8.12 1.64 -4.01
N GLU A 180 7.09 1.36 -3.24
CA GLU A 180 6.00 2.28 -2.93
C GLU A 180 6.15 2.77 -1.48
N VAL A 181 6.45 4.06 -1.31
CA VAL A 181 6.50 4.72 0.00
C VAL A 181 5.08 4.84 0.54
N HIS A 182 4.81 4.25 1.71
CA HIS A 182 3.47 4.25 2.30
C HIS A 182 3.20 5.56 3.06
N GLY A 183 2.67 6.56 2.35
CA GLY A 183 2.23 7.85 2.90
C GLY A 183 0.71 7.95 3.02
N ALA A 184 0.05 6.90 3.54
CA ALA A 184 -1.40 6.78 3.57
C ALA A 184 -1.91 6.08 4.85
N TYR A 185 -3.22 6.07 5.07
CA TYR A 185 -3.91 5.31 6.13
C TYR A 185 -3.43 5.64 7.55
N MET A 186 -3.02 6.85 7.80
CA MET A 186 -2.48 7.27 9.10
C MET A 186 -1.22 6.50 9.56
N TYR A 187 -0.47 5.88 8.64
CA TYR A 187 0.88 5.42 8.93
C TYR A 187 1.82 6.62 9.13
N LEU A 188 3.02 6.42 9.65
CA LEU A 188 3.85 7.51 10.16
C LEU A 188 3.96 8.72 9.23
N LEU A 189 4.24 8.51 7.94
CA LEU A 189 4.41 9.61 6.99
C LEU A 189 3.12 10.41 6.79
N ASP A 190 1.97 9.75 6.80
CA ASP A 190 0.65 10.41 6.78
C ASP A 190 0.36 11.12 8.12
N GLN A 191 0.78 10.56 9.26
CA GLN A 191 0.63 11.21 10.57
C GLN A 191 1.32 12.58 10.60
N PHE A 192 2.45 12.78 9.93
CA PHE A 192 3.11 14.08 9.84
C PHE A 192 2.28 15.09 9.06
N ILE A 193 1.49 14.66 8.10
CA ILE A 193 0.62 15.51 7.28
C ILE A 193 -0.64 15.94 8.05
N GLN A 194 -1.21 15.05 8.85
CA GLN A 194 -2.51 15.21 9.49
C GLN A 194 -2.45 16.02 10.79
N THR A 195 -3.37 17.00 10.92
CA THR A 195 -3.45 17.84 12.13
C THR A 195 -3.86 17.06 13.37
N SER A 196 -4.63 15.97 13.22
CA SER A 196 -5.04 15.08 14.31
C SER A 196 -3.87 14.31 14.95
N ALA A 197 -2.71 14.25 14.30
CA ALA A 197 -1.54 13.53 14.78
C ALA A 197 -0.32 14.43 15.01
N ASN A 198 -0.17 15.49 14.22
CA ASN A 198 1.00 16.33 14.21
C ASN A 198 0.68 17.72 14.79
N GLN A 199 1.15 17.98 16.00
CA GLN A 199 1.05 19.25 16.72
C GLN A 199 2.42 19.93 16.90
N ARG A 200 3.41 19.52 16.10
CA ARG A 200 4.76 20.10 16.14
C ARG A 200 4.75 21.56 15.72
N THR A 201 5.69 22.31 16.29
CA THR A 201 5.92 23.75 15.99
C THR A 201 7.27 24.02 15.32
N ASP A 202 8.02 22.96 15.02
CA ASP A 202 9.29 23.01 14.31
C ASP A 202 9.11 22.85 12.78
N GLU A 203 10.22 22.62 12.06
CA GLU A 203 10.22 22.45 10.59
C GLU A 203 9.46 21.20 10.07
N TYR A 204 8.94 20.36 10.94
CA TYR A 204 8.13 19.18 10.58
C TYR A 204 6.65 19.33 10.96
N GLY A 205 6.20 20.53 11.36
CA GLY A 205 4.81 20.81 11.71
C GLY A 205 4.39 22.26 11.47
N GLY A 206 3.15 22.58 11.79
CA GLY A 206 2.56 23.90 11.56
C GLY A 206 2.13 24.10 10.11
N SER A 207 2.97 24.68 9.25
CA SER A 207 2.63 24.98 7.86
C SER A 207 2.46 23.73 6.99
N ILE A 208 1.83 23.88 5.83
CA ILE A 208 1.62 22.82 4.84
C ILE A 208 2.96 22.24 4.37
N GLU A 209 3.92 23.10 4.08
CA GLU A 209 5.26 22.74 3.64
C GLU A 209 5.98 21.89 4.68
N ASN A 210 5.89 22.29 5.94
CA ASN A 210 6.52 21.56 7.04
C ASN A 210 5.88 20.20 7.29
N ARG A 211 4.54 20.11 7.21
CA ARG A 211 3.82 18.85 7.34
C ARG A 211 4.14 17.86 6.23
N ALA A 212 4.33 18.34 5.01
CA ALA A 212 4.69 17.52 3.85
C ALA A 212 6.19 17.12 3.83
N ARG A 213 7.03 17.79 4.61
CA ARG A 213 8.50 17.70 4.56
C ARG A 213 9.01 16.26 4.69
N LEU A 214 8.61 15.55 5.74
CA LEU A 214 9.13 14.20 5.96
C LEU A 214 8.79 13.25 4.81
N LEU A 215 7.56 13.29 4.28
CA LEU A 215 7.17 12.47 3.14
C LEU A 215 8.05 12.77 1.92
N LEU A 216 8.27 14.05 1.63
CA LEU A 216 9.07 14.49 0.48
C LEU A 216 10.55 14.13 0.66
N GLU A 217 11.12 14.30 1.86
CA GLU A 217 12.50 13.89 2.18
C GLU A 217 12.70 12.37 2.02
N VAL A 218 11.73 11.55 2.45
CA VAL A 218 11.77 10.10 2.25
C VAL A 218 11.74 9.74 0.76
N ILE A 219 10.86 10.40 -0.02
CA ILE A 219 10.79 10.17 -1.46
C ILE A 219 12.10 10.57 -2.14
N ASP A 220 12.66 11.73 -1.81
CA ASP A 220 13.93 12.22 -2.37
C ASP A 220 15.09 11.26 -2.03
N ALA A 221 15.17 10.76 -0.80
CA ALA A 221 16.17 9.79 -0.40
C ALA A 221 16.01 8.43 -1.10
N CYS A 222 14.79 7.98 -1.36
CA CYS A 222 14.53 6.79 -2.17
C CYS A 222 14.92 7.02 -3.64
N ILE A 223 14.63 8.18 -4.21
CA ILE A 223 15.05 8.57 -5.58
C ILE A 223 16.57 8.54 -5.71
N GLU A 224 17.29 9.13 -4.74
CA GLU A 224 18.76 9.10 -4.72
C GLU A 224 19.30 7.67 -4.61
N ALA A 225 18.60 6.82 -3.86
CA ALA A 225 19.03 5.46 -3.59
C ALA A 225 18.88 4.50 -4.78
N VAL A 226 17.79 4.60 -5.56
CA VAL A 226 17.40 3.61 -6.57
C VAL A 226 16.94 4.21 -7.90
N GLY A 227 16.84 5.54 -8.01
CA GLY A 227 16.34 6.23 -9.21
C GLY A 227 14.82 6.43 -9.19
N ALA A 228 14.35 7.58 -9.71
CA ALA A 228 12.94 8.00 -9.64
C ALA A 228 11.99 7.00 -10.30
N LYS A 229 12.40 6.36 -11.38
CA LYS A 229 11.60 5.38 -12.13
C LYS A 229 11.32 4.07 -11.39
N HIS A 230 11.99 3.85 -10.26
CA HIS A 230 11.74 2.73 -9.35
C HIS A 230 10.97 3.14 -8.09
N VAL A 231 10.64 4.43 -7.94
CA VAL A 231 9.97 4.95 -6.75
C VAL A 231 8.52 5.30 -7.06
N ALA A 232 7.63 4.92 -6.15
CA ALA A 232 6.23 5.27 -6.12
C ALA A 232 5.84 5.75 -4.72
N VAL A 233 4.68 6.37 -4.60
CA VAL A 233 4.12 6.77 -3.30
C VAL A 233 2.63 6.46 -3.25
N ARG A 234 2.14 6.01 -2.07
CA ARG A 234 0.71 5.85 -1.82
C ARG A 234 0.18 6.94 -0.91
N LEU A 235 -0.97 7.52 -1.31
CA LEU A 235 -1.63 8.66 -0.64
C LEU A 235 -3.11 8.35 -0.43
N SER A 236 -3.70 8.84 0.68
CA SER A 236 -5.12 8.63 1.03
C SER A 236 -5.79 9.90 1.56
N PRO A 237 -6.03 10.92 0.71
CA PRO A 237 -6.44 12.26 1.13
C PRO A 237 -7.72 12.34 1.96
N TYR A 238 -8.64 11.39 1.79
CA TYR A 238 -9.97 11.41 2.42
C TYR A 238 -10.22 10.25 3.38
N MET A 239 -9.14 9.61 3.87
CA MET A 239 -9.27 8.45 4.76
C MET A 239 -9.65 8.85 6.19
N GLU A 240 -10.67 8.18 6.76
CA GLU A 240 -11.10 8.35 8.16
C GLU A 240 -10.54 7.26 9.09
N TYR A 241 -9.90 6.23 8.53
CA TYR A 241 -9.37 5.11 9.29
C TYR A 241 -8.20 5.55 10.19
N GLN A 242 -8.07 4.95 11.38
CA GLN A 242 -6.96 5.19 12.31
C GLN A 242 -6.79 6.66 12.74
N GLY A 243 -7.92 7.36 12.95
CA GLY A 243 -7.91 8.76 13.41
C GLY A 243 -7.64 9.79 12.32
N GLY A 244 -7.73 9.39 11.05
CA GLY A 244 -7.81 10.32 9.93
C GLY A 244 -9.13 11.09 9.96
N LEU A 245 -9.12 12.36 9.58
CA LEU A 245 -10.29 13.24 9.62
C LEU A 245 -11.04 13.30 8.28
N GLY A 246 -10.48 12.68 7.23
CA GLY A 246 -11.11 12.63 5.91
C GLY A 246 -11.50 14.02 5.38
N LYS A 247 -12.76 14.14 4.95
CA LYS A 247 -13.32 15.43 4.46
C LYS A 247 -13.44 16.51 5.54
N ASP A 248 -13.46 16.11 6.81
CA ASP A 248 -13.62 17.01 7.96
C ASP A 248 -12.26 17.47 8.53
N SER A 249 -11.16 17.27 7.79
CA SER A 249 -9.83 17.75 8.15
C SER A 249 -9.80 19.28 8.26
N GLU A 250 -9.13 19.80 9.30
CA GLU A 250 -8.93 21.25 9.52
C GLU A 250 -8.27 21.93 8.32
N ILE A 251 -7.30 21.26 7.71
CA ILE A 251 -6.72 21.67 6.43
C ILE A 251 -7.46 20.91 5.34
N ASN A 252 -8.10 21.63 4.43
CA ASN A 252 -8.81 20.98 3.31
C ASN A 252 -7.87 20.01 2.57
N PRO A 253 -8.28 18.75 2.36
CA PRO A 253 -7.45 17.75 1.69
C PRO A 253 -6.86 18.20 0.34
N ILE A 254 -7.62 18.95 -0.46
CA ILE A 254 -7.12 19.47 -1.74
C ILE A 254 -5.90 20.39 -1.55
N VAL A 255 -5.88 21.16 -0.48
CA VAL A 255 -4.80 22.15 -0.23
C VAL A 255 -3.49 21.43 0.09
N ILE A 256 -3.49 20.56 1.10
CA ILE A 256 -2.25 19.90 1.54
C ILE A 256 -1.80 18.80 0.58
N TRP A 257 -2.72 17.96 0.12
CA TRP A 257 -2.39 16.89 -0.83
C TRP A 257 -2.10 17.44 -2.24
N GLY A 258 -2.76 18.55 -2.61
CA GLY A 258 -2.46 19.30 -3.83
C GLY A 258 -1.06 19.88 -3.81
N TYR A 259 -0.61 20.44 -2.69
CA TYR A 259 0.78 20.88 -2.50
C TYR A 259 1.76 19.70 -2.71
N ILE A 260 1.51 18.55 -2.06
CA ILE A 260 2.36 17.35 -2.22
C ILE A 260 2.44 16.92 -3.69
N LEU A 261 1.29 16.82 -4.39
CA LEU A 261 1.28 16.45 -5.80
C LEU A 261 2.00 17.45 -6.68
N SER A 262 1.87 18.75 -6.39
CA SER A 262 2.59 19.81 -7.11
C SER A 262 4.10 19.72 -6.90
N GLU A 263 4.55 19.42 -5.69
CA GLU A 263 5.96 19.19 -5.38
C GLU A 263 6.53 17.95 -6.07
N LEU A 264 5.73 16.88 -6.19
CA LEU A 264 6.12 15.69 -6.96
C LEU A 264 6.16 15.98 -8.46
N GLN A 265 5.22 16.78 -8.98
CA GLN A 265 5.27 17.24 -10.38
C GLN A 265 6.48 18.13 -10.65
N ASN A 266 6.83 19.04 -9.74
CA ASN A 266 8.05 19.86 -9.83
C ASN A 266 9.33 19.00 -9.94
N ARG A 267 9.36 17.85 -9.24
CA ARG A 267 10.46 16.88 -9.35
C ARG A 267 10.46 16.18 -10.71
N ALA A 268 9.29 15.79 -11.20
CA ALA A 268 9.11 15.17 -12.50
C ALA A 268 9.56 16.12 -13.63
N ASP A 269 9.19 17.40 -13.56
CA ASP A 269 9.58 18.42 -14.54
C ASP A 269 11.11 18.67 -14.56
N LYS A 270 11.80 18.29 -13.49
CA LYS A 270 13.28 18.30 -13.36
C LYS A 270 13.94 16.95 -13.69
N GLY A 271 13.18 15.99 -14.22
CA GLY A 271 13.70 14.67 -14.65
C GLY A 271 13.56 13.55 -13.61
N ASN A 272 12.96 13.82 -12.45
CA ASN A 272 12.71 12.84 -11.40
C ASN A 272 11.23 12.43 -11.34
N GLU A 273 10.65 12.03 -12.50
CA GLU A 273 9.29 11.49 -12.55
C GLU A 273 9.24 10.13 -11.86
N LEU A 274 8.36 10.00 -10.86
CA LEU A 274 8.10 8.74 -10.16
C LEU A 274 7.49 7.71 -11.12
N ALA A 275 7.71 6.42 -10.84
CA ALA A 275 7.08 5.33 -11.58
C ALA A 275 5.55 5.48 -11.62
N TYR A 276 4.94 5.75 -10.46
CA TYR A 276 3.51 6.08 -10.34
C TYR A 276 3.22 6.74 -9.00
N ILE A 277 2.07 7.39 -8.89
CA ILE A 277 1.45 7.77 -7.62
C ILE A 277 0.22 6.90 -7.41
N SER A 278 0.18 6.17 -6.29
CA SER A 278 -0.99 5.41 -5.85
C SER A 278 -1.89 6.30 -5.00
N ILE A 279 -3.17 6.41 -5.36
CA ILE A 279 -4.10 7.27 -4.64
C ILE A 279 -5.39 6.55 -4.32
N VAL A 280 -5.83 6.69 -3.07
CA VAL A 280 -7.09 6.12 -2.57
C VAL A 280 -8.20 7.13 -2.81
N GLU A 281 -9.22 6.70 -3.58
CA GLU A 281 -10.37 7.56 -3.84
C GLU A 281 -11.29 7.70 -2.61
N PRO A 282 -12.01 8.83 -2.47
CA PRO A 282 -12.82 9.14 -1.29
C PRO A 282 -13.84 8.04 -0.94
N ARG A 283 -14.40 7.37 -1.94
CA ARG A 283 -15.41 6.29 -1.79
C ARG A 283 -14.88 4.99 -1.19
N ALA A 284 -13.57 4.87 -0.95
CA ALA A 284 -12.97 3.68 -0.36
C ALA A 284 -12.49 3.99 1.06
N GLN A 285 -13.19 3.49 2.05
CA GLN A 285 -12.75 3.45 3.42
C GLN A 285 -12.21 2.05 3.78
N ALA A 286 -11.30 1.97 4.74
CA ALA A 286 -10.60 0.73 5.04
C ALA A 286 -11.47 -0.31 5.74
N ASP A 287 -12.14 0.11 6.80
CA ASP A 287 -12.86 -0.73 7.76
C ASP A 287 -14.38 -0.68 7.63
N LYS A 288 -14.90 0.33 6.93
CA LYS A 288 -16.33 0.56 6.73
C LYS A 288 -16.65 0.87 5.28
N GLU A 289 -17.91 0.87 4.92
CA GLU A 289 -18.36 1.44 3.66
C GLU A 289 -18.37 2.99 3.79
N ALA A 290 -17.96 3.67 2.74
CA ALA A 290 -18.03 5.12 2.70
C ALA A 290 -19.48 5.58 2.69
N ASP A 291 -19.81 6.66 3.41
CA ASP A 291 -21.12 7.26 3.33
C ASP A 291 -21.34 7.97 1.97
N GLU A 292 -22.60 8.26 1.65
CA GLU A 292 -22.98 8.85 0.35
C GLU A 292 -22.29 10.21 0.07
N THR A 293 -21.86 10.95 1.10
CA THR A 293 -21.20 12.25 0.92
C THR A 293 -19.84 12.10 0.26
N TYR A 294 -19.14 10.99 0.52
CA TYR A 294 -17.88 10.68 -0.12
C TYR A 294 -18.01 10.35 -1.62
N PHE A 295 -19.15 9.80 -2.03
CA PHE A 295 -19.41 9.53 -3.46
C PHE A 295 -19.63 10.82 -4.27
N LYS A 296 -19.95 11.94 -3.63
CA LYS A 296 -20.20 13.23 -4.26
C LYS A 296 -18.95 14.10 -4.36
N ILE A 297 -17.83 13.69 -3.73
CA ILE A 297 -16.57 14.44 -3.80
C ILE A 297 -16.03 14.38 -5.23
N ASP A 298 -15.78 15.55 -5.81
CA ASP A 298 -15.03 15.63 -7.06
C ASP A 298 -13.57 15.29 -6.81
N PHE A 299 -13.13 14.19 -7.40
CA PHE A 299 -11.78 13.68 -7.29
C PHE A 299 -11.02 13.74 -8.62
N SER A 300 -11.28 14.77 -9.41
CA SER A 300 -10.57 15.05 -10.67
C SER A 300 -9.23 15.77 -10.44
N TRP A 301 -9.10 16.53 -9.34
CA TRP A 301 -7.96 17.40 -9.06
C TRP A 301 -6.59 16.68 -9.02
N PRO A 302 -6.42 15.41 -8.60
CA PRO A 302 -5.11 14.76 -8.66
C PRO A 302 -4.55 14.69 -10.08
N ARG A 303 -5.40 14.42 -11.07
CA ARG A 303 -5.01 14.37 -12.49
C ARG A 303 -4.63 15.75 -13.05
N LEU A 304 -5.18 16.82 -12.52
CA LEU A 304 -4.83 18.19 -12.94
C LEU A 304 -3.41 18.56 -12.47
N LEU A 305 -2.96 18.03 -11.34
CA LEU A 305 -1.68 18.34 -10.73
C LEU A 305 -0.56 17.37 -11.11
N TRP A 306 -0.88 16.07 -11.23
CA TRP A 306 0.10 15.04 -11.59
C TRP A 306 -0.13 14.54 -13.02
N LYS A 307 0.91 14.63 -13.86
CA LYS A 307 0.86 14.26 -15.30
C LYS A 307 1.41 12.85 -15.57
N GLY A 308 2.07 12.22 -14.62
CA GLY A 308 2.57 10.84 -14.69
C GLY A 308 1.49 9.79 -14.46
N VAL A 309 1.90 8.56 -14.23
CA VAL A 309 0.97 7.44 -13.99
C VAL A 309 0.30 7.56 -12.63
N LEU A 310 -1.03 7.37 -12.57
CA LEU A 310 -1.83 7.23 -11.36
C LEU A 310 -2.31 5.78 -11.19
N LEU A 311 -2.00 5.16 -10.06
CA LEU A 311 -2.63 3.92 -9.61
C LEU A 311 -3.82 4.29 -8.71
N ARG A 312 -5.03 4.17 -9.23
CA ARG A 312 -6.27 4.56 -8.53
C ARG A 312 -6.87 3.35 -7.83
N THR A 313 -7.18 3.48 -6.55
CA THR A 313 -7.85 2.45 -5.75
C THR A 313 -9.15 3.02 -5.17
N GLY A 314 -10.25 2.25 -5.22
CA GLY A 314 -11.52 2.76 -4.70
C GLY A 314 -12.76 2.05 -5.20
N ALA A 315 -13.00 0.81 -4.77
CA ALA A 315 -14.26 0.08 -5.01
C ALA A 315 -14.71 0.05 -6.50
N PHE A 316 -13.76 -0.05 -7.43
CA PHE A 316 -14.05 0.04 -8.87
C PHE A 316 -14.83 -1.15 -9.43
N LEU A 317 -14.72 -2.34 -8.83
CA LEU A 317 -15.38 -3.55 -9.30
C LEU A 317 -16.74 -3.82 -8.63
N ASP A 318 -17.20 -2.91 -7.76
CA ASP A 318 -18.54 -2.98 -7.22
C ASP A 318 -19.54 -2.66 -8.34
N SER A 319 -20.63 -3.43 -8.44
CA SER A 319 -21.60 -3.36 -9.54
C SER A 319 -22.19 -1.96 -9.79
N GLU A 320 -22.34 -1.18 -8.74
CA GLU A 320 -22.86 0.19 -8.80
C GLU A 320 -21.88 1.20 -9.42
N ASN A 321 -20.61 0.83 -9.57
CA ASN A 321 -19.55 1.71 -10.02
C ASN A 321 -19.01 1.40 -11.43
N GLN A 322 -19.60 0.45 -12.16
CA GLN A 322 -19.06 0.00 -13.44
C GLN A 322 -18.92 1.13 -14.49
N GLU A 323 -19.93 2.00 -14.61
CA GLU A 323 -19.87 3.13 -15.54
C GLU A 323 -18.76 4.13 -15.16
N LYS A 324 -18.58 4.37 -13.86
CA LYS A 324 -17.52 5.21 -13.31
C LYS A 324 -16.14 4.60 -13.56
N PHE A 325 -16.06 3.28 -13.43
CA PHE A 325 -14.86 2.51 -13.74
C PHE A 325 -14.48 2.64 -15.22
N GLU A 326 -15.42 2.40 -16.13
CA GLU A 326 -15.19 2.50 -17.58
C GLU A 326 -14.78 3.91 -17.99
N ARG A 327 -15.43 4.94 -17.46
CA ARG A 327 -15.02 6.34 -17.66
C ARG A 327 -13.61 6.60 -17.13
N SER A 328 -13.28 6.09 -15.98
CA SER A 328 -11.98 6.31 -15.35
C SER A 328 -10.85 5.67 -16.13
N ILE A 329 -11.04 4.48 -16.66
CA ILE A 329 -9.99 3.76 -17.42
C ILE A 329 -9.93 4.17 -18.87
N ASN A 330 -11.04 4.50 -19.51
CA ASN A 330 -11.11 4.86 -20.92
C ASN A 330 -10.87 6.36 -21.16
N GLY A 331 -11.14 7.20 -20.16
CA GLY A 331 -10.94 8.65 -20.24
C GLY A 331 -9.52 9.12 -19.93
N ASP A 332 -8.63 8.23 -19.54
CA ASP A 332 -7.27 8.57 -19.12
C ASP A 332 -6.25 7.51 -19.56
N ASP A 333 -5.28 7.93 -20.34
CA ASP A 333 -4.24 7.03 -20.87
C ASP A 333 -3.14 6.69 -19.85
N LYS A 334 -3.10 7.36 -18.69
CA LYS A 334 -2.09 7.19 -17.64
C LYS A 334 -2.67 6.68 -16.31
N SER A 335 -3.82 6.01 -16.34
CA SER A 335 -4.40 5.38 -15.15
C SER A 335 -4.15 3.87 -15.10
N LEU A 336 -3.77 3.39 -13.92
CA LEU A 336 -3.86 2.00 -13.47
C LEU A 336 -5.04 1.89 -12.50
N ILE A 337 -5.70 0.75 -12.48
CA ILE A 337 -6.79 0.43 -11.54
C ILE A 337 -6.31 -0.61 -10.54
N GLY A 338 -6.25 -0.21 -9.29
CA GLY A 338 -5.89 -1.09 -8.18
C GLY A 338 -7.11 -1.75 -7.55
N VAL A 339 -7.06 -3.07 -7.46
CA VAL A 339 -8.08 -3.90 -6.80
C VAL A 339 -7.42 -4.66 -5.67
N SER A 340 -7.97 -4.57 -4.46
CA SER A 340 -7.49 -5.27 -3.27
C SER A 340 -8.37 -6.49 -2.97
N ARG A 341 -9.52 -6.29 -2.35
CA ARG A 341 -10.38 -7.33 -1.77
C ARG A 341 -10.76 -8.44 -2.76
N TYR A 342 -11.18 -8.09 -3.97
CA TYR A 342 -11.56 -9.10 -4.97
C TYR A 342 -10.39 -9.93 -5.49
N TYR A 343 -9.14 -9.45 -5.41
CA TYR A 343 -7.98 -10.30 -5.69
C TYR A 343 -7.77 -11.38 -4.63
N THR A 344 -8.27 -11.19 -3.40
CA THR A 344 -8.12 -12.22 -2.35
C THR A 344 -8.91 -13.48 -2.69
N SER A 345 -10.08 -13.35 -3.32
CA SER A 345 -10.99 -14.44 -3.66
C SER A 345 -11.03 -14.80 -5.16
N ASN A 346 -10.31 -14.08 -5.99
CA ASN A 346 -10.26 -14.30 -7.44
C ASN A 346 -8.81 -14.30 -7.93
N PRO A 347 -8.09 -15.43 -7.84
CA PRO A 347 -6.70 -15.51 -8.30
C PRO A 347 -6.54 -15.19 -9.79
N ASP A 348 -7.59 -15.40 -10.59
CA ASP A 348 -7.69 -15.13 -12.02
C ASP A 348 -8.46 -13.84 -12.35
N LEU A 349 -8.44 -12.84 -11.46
CA LEU A 349 -9.25 -11.61 -11.59
C LEU A 349 -9.08 -10.92 -12.95
N ALA A 350 -7.87 -10.88 -13.49
CA ALA A 350 -7.62 -10.29 -14.80
C ALA A 350 -8.40 -11.01 -15.91
N ASN A 351 -8.42 -12.34 -15.90
CA ASN A 351 -9.18 -13.14 -16.85
C ASN A 351 -10.69 -12.93 -16.67
N ARG A 352 -11.19 -12.97 -15.41
CA ARG A 352 -12.62 -12.72 -15.14
C ARG A 352 -13.07 -11.35 -15.62
N SER A 353 -12.27 -10.31 -15.39
CA SER A 353 -12.57 -8.96 -15.85
C SER A 353 -12.55 -8.86 -17.38
N LYS A 354 -11.64 -9.55 -18.04
CA LYS A 354 -11.55 -9.58 -19.49
C LYS A 354 -12.75 -10.26 -20.13
N GLU A 355 -13.10 -11.43 -19.66
CA GLU A 355 -14.14 -12.28 -20.26
C GLU A 355 -15.56 -11.96 -19.72
N GLY A 356 -15.68 -11.15 -18.66
CA GLY A 356 -16.96 -10.81 -18.03
C GLY A 356 -17.48 -11.90 -17.10
N PHE A 357 -16.62 -12.79 -16.61
CA PHE A 357 -17.05 -13.84 -15.68
C PHE A 357 -17.42 -13.25 -14.30
N PRO A 358 -18.34 -13.90 -13.57
CA PRO A 358 -18.74 -13.45 -12.24
C PRO A 358 -17.56 -13.49 -11.27
N LEU A 359 -17.54 -12.52 -10.35
CA LEU A 359 -16.55 -12.47 -9.27
C LEU A 359 -17.03 -13.34 -8.09
N THR A 360 -16.13 -14.10 -7.51
CA THR A 360 -16.34 -14.77 -6.22
C THR A 360 -16.27 -13.68 -5.12
N PRO A 361 -17.28 -13.57 -4.26
CA PRO A 361 -17.23 -12.65 -3.13
C PRO A 361 -16.03 -12.94 -2.23
N TYR A 362 -15.44 -11.90 -1.67
CA TYR A 362 -14.38 -12.04 -0.67
C TYR A 362 -14.98 -12.22 0.74
N ASP A 363 -14.26 -12.94 1.61
CA ASP A 363 -14.64 -13.09 3.02
C ASP A 363 -13.73 -12.23 3.91
N ARG A 364 -14.29 -11.20 4.54
CA ARG A 364 -13.56 -10.31 5.44
C ARG A 364 -12.96 -11.04 6.64
N ASN A 365 -13.59 -12.10 7.14
CA ASN A 365 -13.14 -12.84 8.31
C ASN A 365 -11.83 -13.59 8.07
N THR A 366 -11.51 -13.91 6.82
CA THR A 366 -10.29 -14.63 6.43
C THR A 366 -9.14 -13.70 6.03
N LEU A 367 -9.39 -12.40 5.82
CA LEU A 367 -8.36 -11.47 5.35
C LEU A 367 -7.13 -11.44 6.27
N TYR A 368 -7.35 -11.37 7.57
CA TYR A 368 -6.31 -11.27 8.61
C TYR A 368 -6.17 -12.53 9.47
N LYS A 369 -6.47 -13.71 8.91
CA LYS A 369 -6.27 -14.98 9.61
C LYS A 369 -4.78 -15.32 9.59
N ALA A 370 -4.08 -14.96 10.65
CA ALA A 370 -2.62 -15.08 10.74
C ALA A 370 -2.15 -16.52 10.50
N PHE A 371 -1.08 -16.69 9.72
CA PHE A 371 -0.37 -17.94 9.53
C PHE A 371 -1.30 -19.12 9.16
N SER A 372 -2.26 -18.89 8.25
CA SER A 372 -3.27 -19.86 7.81
C SER A 372 -3.51 -19.76 6.32
N ASN A 373 -3.77 -20.88 5.67
CA ASN A 373 -4.13 -20.95 4.25
C ASN A 373 -5.63 -20.80 3.98
N ASP A 374 -6.46 -20.92 5.01
CA ASP A 374 -7.90 -20.69 4.88
C ASP A 374 -8.19 -19.23 4.47
N GLY A 375 -9.02 -19.08 3.42
CA GLY A 375 -9.28 -17.79 2.77
C GLY A 375 -8.06 -17.18 2.08
N TYR A 376 -7.00 -17.96 1.86
CA TYR A 376 -5.76 -17.52 1.24
C TYR A 376 -5.43 -18.31 -0.02
N LEU A 377 -5.37 -19.66 0.06
CA LEU A 377 -5.06 -20.54 -1.06
C LEU A 377 -6.25 -21.37 -1.56
N ASN A 378 -7.38 -21.35 -0.85
CA ASN A 378 -8.53 -22.19 -1.19
C ASN A 378 -9.41 -21.63 -2.32
N PHE A 379 -9.29 -20.34 -2.66
CA PHE A 379 -10.00 -19.77 -3.80
C PHE A 379 -9.36 -20.18 -5.12
N GLN A 380 -10.19 -20.65 -6.06
CA GLN A 380 -9.76 -21.18 -7.34
C GLN A 380 -10.17 -20.29 -8.52
N ALA A 381 -9.55 -20.53 -9.70
CA ALA A 381 -9.95 -19.89 -10.95
C ALA A 381 -11.41 -20.20 -11.31
N TYR A 382 -12.01 -19.34 -12.13
CA TYR A 382 -13.40 -19.51 -12.60
C TYR A 382 -13.67 -20.90 -13.16
N GLY A 383 -14.79 -21.47 -12.76
CA GLY A 383 -15.22 -22.83 -13.17
C GLY A 383 -14.64 -23.95 -12.33
N LYS A 384 -13.83 -23.66 -11.32
CA LYS A 384 -13.36 -24.64 -10.33
C LYS A 384 -13.99 -24.39 -8.98
N GLU A 385 -14.22 -25.45 -8.21
CA GLU A 385 -14.65 -25.37 -6.82
C GLU A 385 -13.49 -24.93 -5.92
N GLN A 386 -13.81 -24.37 -4.74
CA GLN A 386 -12.80 -24.06 -3.73
C GLN A 386 -12.06 -25.33 -3.31
N ASP A 387 -10.76 -25.22 -3.09
CA ASP A 387 -9.90 -26.31 -2.64
C ASP A 387 -9.47 -26.09 -1.19
N HIS A 388 -10.08 -26.82 -0.28
CA HIS A 388 -9.83 -26.74 1.15
C HIS A 388 -8.71 -27.69 1.64
N THR A 389 -8.04 -28.40 0.73
CA THR A 389 -7.02 -29.41 1.09
C THR A 389 -5.79 -28.81 1.80
N LYS A 390 -5.58 -27.52 1.65
CA LYS A 390 -4.44 -26.78 2.27
C LYS A 390 -4.81 -25.91 3.47
N ASP A 391 -6.08 -25.82 3.83
CA ASP A 391 -6.52 -24.88 4.87
C ASP A 391 -5.80 -25.09 6.21
N ASP A 392 -5.57 -26.35 6.59
CA ASP A 392 -4.89 -26.76 7.81
C ASP A 392 -3.36 -26.97 7.64
N VAL A 393 -2.81 -26.70 6.45
CA VAL A 393 -1.37 -26.81 6.22
C VAL A 393 -0.68 -25.57 6.75
N GLU A 394 0.26 -25.75 7.65
CA GLU A 394 1.04 -24.62 8.24
C GLU A 394 2.02 -24.06 7.21
N PRO A 395 2.00 -22.73 6.97
CA PRO A 395 2.96 -22.06 6.10
C PRO A 395 4.41 -22.23 6.57
N LYS A 396 5.36 -22.40 5.67
CA LYS A 396 6.78 -22.58 5.99
C LYS A 396 7.63 -21.44 5.44
N PRO A 397 8.59 -20.90 6.24
CA PRO A 397 9.52 -19.90 5.76
C PRO A 397 10.27 -20.37 4.51
N LEU A 398 10.47 -19.47 3.55
CA LEU A 398 11.16 -19.76 2.27
C LEU A 398 12.69 -19.76 2.39
N ALA A 399 13.25 -19.16 3.43
CA ALA A 399 14.68 -19.06 3.66
C ALA A 399 15.03 -19.27 5.14
#